data_f0076fd72de01b90092e7a7e06d5ce34
#
_entry.id   f0076fd72de01b90092e7a7e06d5ce34
#
_cell.length_a   1.000
_cell.length_b   1.000
_cell.length_c   1.000
_cell.angle_alpha   90.00
_cell.angle_beta   90.00
_cell.angle_gamma   90.00
#
_symmetry.space_group_name_H-M   'P 1'
#
loop_
_entity.id
_entity.type
_entity.pdbx_description
1 polymer ?
#
loop_
_entity_poly.entity_id
_entity_poly.type
_entity_poly.pdbx_seq_one_letter_code
_entity_poly.pdbx_strand_id
1 'polypeptide(L)'
;MIKFTDRQLRAPKQMRPVYAVAAGQSDFRKHYPEKKTEELCIEALRMLALENELKVEGVQELKGYIHSCVYGHFADHFGDQLLGEAVIHDRLGLDPLANAGVKTGGATGGSALWVAANTVASGYSDCTLCMGWERMDEVDTW
;
A
#
# COMPACT_ATOMS: atom_id res chain seq x y z
N MET A 1 -37.65 12.82 3.23
CA MET A 1 -36.92 12.46 2.00
C MET A 1 -35.94 13.57 1.69
N ILE A 2 -34.62 13.27 1.69
CA ILE A 2 -33.57 14.24 1.37
C ILE A 2 -33.58 14.45 -0.14
N LYS A 3 -33.74 15.70 -0.59
CA LYS A 3 -33.66 16.06 -2.02
C LYS A 3 -32.26 16.58 -2.31
N PHE A 4 -31.53 15.93 -3.18
CA PHE A 4 -30.25 16.42 -3.67
C PHE A 4 -30.48 17.46 -4.77
N THR A 5 -29.67 18.51 -4.80
CA THR A 5 -29.64 19.48 -5.88
C THR A 5 -28.93 18.89 -7.10
N ASP A 6 -29.20 19.42 -8.31
CA ASP A 6 -28.51 19.00 -9.54
C ASP A 6 -26.96 19.09 -9.41
N ARG A 7 -26.47 20.03 -8.59
CA ARG A 7 -25.04 20.16 -8.32
C ARG A 7 -24.49 18.98 -7.49
N GLN A 8 -25.29 18.44 -6.56
CA GLN A 8 -24.92 17.29 -5.74
C GLN A 8 -25.01 15.96 -6.50
N LEU A 9 -25.83 15.91 -7.57
CA LEU A 9 -25.97 14.74 -8.44
C LEU A 9 -24.98 14.74 -9.62
N ARG A 10 -24.22 15.83 -9.83
CA ARG A 10 -23.20 15.85 -10.88
C ARG A 10 -22.05 14.97 -10.48
N ALA A 11 -21.56 14.17 -11.41
CA ALA A 11 -20.32 13.43 -11.27
C ALA A 11 -19.19 14.37 -10.78
N PRO A 12 -18.31 13.90 -9.90
CA PRO A 12 -17.16 14.70 -9.45
C PRO A 12 -16.40 15.24 -10.67
N LYS A 13 -15.97 16.49 -10.57
CA LYS A 13 -15.09 17.10 -11.58
C LYS A 13 -13.94 16.16 -11.88
N GLN A 14 -13.57 16.12 -13.13
CA GLN A 14 -12.51 15.30 -13.72
C GLN A 14 -11.38 14.99 -12.73
N MET A 15 -11.29 13.74 -12.29
CA MET A 15 -10.21 13.27 -11.45
C MET A 15 -8.91 13.29 -12.28
N ARG A 16 -7.78 13.51 -11.61
CA ARG A 16 -6.48 13.46 -12.28
C ARG A 16 -6.23 12.04 -12.82
N PRO A 17 -5.58 11.89 -13.98
CA PRO A 17 -5.12 10.58 -14.44
C PRO A 17 -4.11 10.01 -13.44
N VAL A 18 -4.17 8.69 -13.22
CA VAL A 18 -3.29 7.97 -12.31
C VAL A 18 -2.54 6.90 -13.08
N TYR A 19 -1.25 6.79 -12.82
CA TYR A 19 -0.37 5.83 -13.48
C TYR A 19 0.35 4.99 -12.44
N ALA A 20 0.48 3.67 -12.67
CA ALA A 20 1.43 2.83 -11.97
C ALA A 20 2.81 3.04 -12.63
N VAL A 21 3.76 3.56 -11.88
CA VAL A 21 5.07 3.96 -12.42
C VAL A 21 6.18 2.96 -12.07
N ALA A 22 5.97 2.14 -11.04
CA ALA A 22 6.90 1.10 -10.64
C ALA A 22 6.16 0.01 -9.86
N ALA A 23 6.72 -1.19 -9.83
CA ALA A 23 6.26 -2.30 -9.02
C ALA A 23 7.46 -3.11 -8.52
N GLY A 24 7.32 -3.75 -7.36
CA GLY A 24 8.32 -4.64 -6.79
C GLY A 24 7.63 -5.64 -5.87
N GLN A 25 8.20 -6.81 -5.74
CA GLN A 25 7.71 -7.86 -4.85
C GLN A 25 8.87 -8.68 -4.30
N SER A 26 8.70 -9.24 -3.10
CA SER A 26 9.57 -10.30 -2.60
C SER A 26 9.32 -11.60 -3.40
N ASP A 27 10.23 -12.56 -3.31
CA ASP A 27 10.01 -13.89 -3.87
C ASP A 27 8.68 -14.47 -3.39
N PHE A 28 7.94 -15.08 -4.29
CA PHE A 28 6.68 -15.72 -3.95
C PHE A 28 6.93 -17.15 -3.48
N ARG A 29 6.71 -17.39 -2.17
CA ARG A 29 6.84 -18.72 -1.55
C ARG A 29 5.63 -19.02 -0.69
N LYS A 30 5.42 -20.31 -0.44
CA LYS A 30 4.36 -20.75 0.46
C LYS A 30 4.59 -20.31 1.91
N HIS A 31 5.85 -20.27 2.35
CA HIS A 31 6.22 -20.07 3.75
C HIS A 31 7.60 -19.40 3.89
N TYR A 32 7.76 -18.53 4.89
CA TYR A 32 9.01 -17.79 5.19
C TYR A 32 9.37 -17.87 6.68
N PRO A 33 9.75 -19.06 7.19
CA PRO A 33 10.04 -19.21 8.63
C PRO A 33 11.25 -18.38 9.06
N GLU A 34 12.13 -18.05 8.15
CA GLU A 34 13.38 -17.32 8.39
C GLU A 34 13.24 -15.79 8.32
N LYS A 35 12.09 -15.27 7.86
CA LYS A 35 11.88 -13.83 7.67
C LYS A 35 10.65 -13.34 8.39
N LYS A 36 10.75 -12.16 8.99
CA LYS A 36 9.59 -11.43 9.51
C LYS A 36 8.86 -10.69 8.41
N THR A 37 7.62 -10.27 8.68
CA THR A 37 6.79 -9.53 7.73
C THR A 37 7.46 -8.23 7.27
N GLU A 38 8.05 -7.49 8.19
CA GLU A 38 8.77 -6.26 7.87
C GLU A 38 9.96 -6.48 6.93
N GLU A 39 10.66 -7.61 7.05
CA GLU A 39 11.79 -7.94 6.17
C GLU A 39 11.32 -8.22 4.73
N LEU A 40 10.17 -8.91 4.58
CA LEU A 40 9.55 -9.13 3.27
C LEU A 40 9.10 -7.81 2.64
N CYS A 41 8.51 -6.90 3.43
CA CYS A 41 8.10 -5.59 2.95
C CYS A 41 9.31 -4.73 2.54
N ILE A 42 10.40 -4.77 3.30
CA ILE A 42 11.67 -4.08 2.96
C ILE A 42 12.25 -4.67 1.66
N GLU A 43 12.21 -5.98 1.49
CA GLU A 43 12.67 -6.65 0.27
C GLU A 43 11.86 -6.19 -0.95
N ALA A 44 10.52 -6.20 -0.85
CA ALA A 44 9.64 -5.71 -1.91
C ALA A 44 9.92 -4.24 -2.28
N LEU A 45 10.16 -3.38 -1.27
CA LEU A 45 10.52 -1.98 -1.49
C LEU A 45 11.90 -1.83 -2.18
N ARG A 46 12.87 -2.68 -1.82
CA ARG A 46 14.18 -2.72 -2.49
C ARG A 46 14.04 -3.14 -3.95
N MET A 47 13.25 -4.17 -4.23
CA MET A 47 12.99 -4.61 -5.60
C MET A 47 12.31 -3.52 -6.41
N LEU A 48 11.33 -2.82 -5.83
CA LEU A 48 10.70 -1.67 -6.46
C LEU A 48 11.74 -0.57 -6.79
N ALA A 49 12.69 -0.29 -5.91
CA ALA A 49 13.73 0.72 -6.15
C ALA A 49 14.73 0.30 -7.25
N LEU A 50 15.05 -1.01 -7.35
CA LEU A 50 16.04 -1.51 -8.31
C LEU A 50 15.45 -1.74 -9.70
N GLU A 51 14.20 -2.13 -9.80
CA GLU A 51 13.55 -2.56 -11.05
C GLU A 51 12.60 -1.50 -11.64
N ASN A 52 12.78 -0.24 -11.25
CA ASN A 52 11.90 0.83 -11.72
C ASN A 52 12.51 1.62 -12.89
N GLU A 53 11.64 2.21 -13.71
CA GLU A 53 12.02 3.10 -14.80
C GLU A 53 12.33 4.54 -14.32
N LEU A 54 12.11 4.84 -13.04
CA LEU A 54 12.33 6.16 -12.45
C LEU A 54 13.83 6.51 -12.29
N LYS A 55 14.71 5.53 -12.52
CA LYS A 55 16.18 5.68 -12.41
C LYS A 55 16.65 6.19 -11.05
N VAL A 56 15.96 5.77 -9.98
CA VAL A 56 16.38 6.09 -8.61
C VAL A 56 17.60 5.27 -8.20
N GLU A 57 18.55 5.87 -7.49
CA GLU A 57 19.78 5.23 -7.04
C GLU A 57 19.62 4.39 -5.77
N GLY A 58 18.39 4.08 -5.38
CA GLY A 58 18.10 3.20 -4.26
C GLY A 58 16.89 3.64 -3.43
N VAL A 59 16.66 2.91 -2.33
CA VAL A 59 15.47 3.07 -1.48
C VAL A 59 15.35 4.47 -0.87
N GLN A 60 16.46 5.12 -0.52
CA GLN A 60 16.41 6.45 0.10
C GLN A 60 15.94 7.52 -0.88
N GLU A 61 16.40 7.47 -2.11
CA GLU A 61 15.93 8.39 -3.14
C GLU A 61 14.47 8.11 -3.48
N LEU A 62 14.09 6.82 -3.61
CA LEU A 62 12.70 6.42 -3.84
C LEU A 62 11.75 7.01 -2.79
N LYS A 63 12.13 6.97 -1.50
CA LYS A 63 11.33 7.53 -0.42
C LYS A 63 11.07 9.04 -0.59
N GLY A 64 11.97 9.76 -1.20
CA GLY A 64 11.81 11.19 -1.49
C GLY A 64 10.65 11.50 -2.46
N TYR A 65 10.21 10.53 -3.25
CA TYR A 65 9.06 10.66 -4.16
C TYR A 65 7.73 10.24 -3.54
N ILE A 66 7.74 9.51 -2.42
CA ILE A 66 6.51 9.01 -1.78
C ILE A 66 5.94 10.10 -0.89
N HIS A 67 4.68 10.48 -1.12
CA HIS A 67 3.96 11.50 -0.35
C HIS A 67 2.93 10.92 0.59
N SER A 68 2.46 9.69 0.34
CA SER A 68 1.54 8.95 1.21
C SER A 68 1.64 7.45 0.97
N CYS A 69 1.08 6.67 1.90
CA CYS A 69 1.13 5.22 1.83
C CYS A 69 -0.26 4.62 2.04
N VAL A 70 -0.54 3.53 1.32
CA VAL A 70 -1.71 2.69 1.55
C VAL A 70 -1.23 1.26 1.73
N TYR A 71 -1.63 0.65 2.83
CA TYR A 71 -1.26 -0.70 3.20
C TYR A 71 -2.45 -1.64 3.15
N GLY A 72 -2.25 -2.85 2.65
CA GLY A 72 -3.28 -3.87 2.60
C GLY A 72 -2.79 -5.21 3.12
N HIS A 73 -3.53 -5.80 4.07
CA HIS A 73 -3.35 -7.18 4.49
C HIS A 73 -4.71 -7.74 4.94
N PHE A 74 -4.85 -9.05 4.95
CA PHE A 74 -6.14 -9.67 5.22
C PHE A 74 -6.63 -9.40 6.64
N ALA A 75 -5.80 -9.72 7.63
CA ALA A 75 -6.10 -9.49 9.04
C ALA A 75 -4.81 -9.49 9.88
N ASP A 76 -4.84 -8.78 11.01
CA ASP A 76 -3.73 -8.74 11.98
C ASP A 76 -3.39 -10.12 12.54
N HIS A 77 -4.40 -11.00 12.65
CA HIS A 77 -4.25 -12.37 13.11
C HIS A 77 -3.17 -13.17 12.34
N PHE A 78 -3.13 -13.05 11.03
CA PHE A 78 -2.17 -13.80 10.21
C PHE A 78 -0.74 -13.27 10.29
N GLY A 79 -0.57 -12.05 10.75
CA GLY A 79 0.76 -11.45 10.97
C GLY A 79 1.24 -11.51 12.41
N ASP A 80 0.40 -12.02 13.33
CA ASP A 80 0.61 -11.95 14.79
C ASP A 80 1.05 -10.56 15.26
N GLN A 81 0.53 -9.52 14.60
CA GLN A 81 0.91 -8.14 14.81
C GLN A 81 -0.32 -7.22 14.74
N LEU A 82 -0.67 -6.60 15.87
CA LEU A 82 -1.66 -5.53 15.89
C LEU A 82 -1.11 -4.28 15.20
N LEU A 83 -1.98 -3.60 14.46
CA LEU A 83 -1.62 -2.38 13.72
C LEU A 83 -0.41 -2.61 12.79
N GLY A 84 -0.44 -3.72 12.05
CA GLY A 84 0.66 -4.12 11.16
C GLY A 84 1.09 -3.00 10.21
N GLU A 85 0.13 -2.23 9.69
CA GLU A 85 0.40 -1.08 8.83
C GLU A 85 1.27 0.00 9.49
N ALA A 86 1.05 0.29 10.78
CA ALA A 86 1.84 1.29 11.50
C ALA A 86 3.27 0.78 11.76
N VAL A 87 3.40 -0.49 12.15
CA VAL A 87 4.71 -1.12 12.36
C VAL A 87 5.51 -1.18 11.06
N ILE A 88 4.89 -1.58 9.96
CA ILE A 88 5.56 -1.63 8.66
C ILE A 88 5.95 -0.22 8.20
N HIS A 89 5.08 0.77 8.39
CA HIS A 89 5.37 2.16 8.04
C HIS A 89 6.62 2.70 8.74
N ASP A 90 6.70 2.49 10.06
CA ASP A 90 7.88 2.84 10.87
C ASP A 90 9.14 2.09 10.38
N ARG A 91 9.05 0.77 10.21
CA ARG A 91 10.17 -0.08 9.76
C ARG A 91 10.68 0.27 8.36
N LEU A 92 9.80 0.75 7.49
CA LEU A 92 10.19 1.28 6.19
C LEU A 92 10.83 2.67 6.30
N GLY A 93 10.75 3.34 7.45
CA GLY A 93 11.27 4.69 7.67
C GLY A 93 10.54 5.72 6.82
N LEU A 94 9.20 5.62 6.77
CA LEU A 94 8.33 6.50 5.98
C LEU A 94 7.62 7.55 6.83
N ASP A 95 7.85 7.56 8.14
CA ASP A 95 7.40 8.64 9.00
C ASP A 95 8.03 9.99 8.58
N PRO A 96 7.28 11.09 8.64
CA PRO A 96 5.91 11.27 9.12
C PRO A 96 4.84 11.26 8.02
N LEU A 97 5.01 10.50 6.95
CA LEU A 97 4.06 10.49 5.84
C LEU A 97 2.68 9.96 6.28
N ALA A 98 1.63 10.49 5.67
CA ALA A 98 0.28 10.00 5.89
C ALA A 98 0.15 8.56 5.39
N ASN A 99 -0.49 7.69 6.17
CA ASN A 99 -0.76 6.33 5.78
C ASN A 99 -2.20 5.89 6.11
N ALA A 100 -2.67 4.85 5.44
CA ALA A 100 -3.97 4.24 5.67
C ALA A 100 -3.89 2.73 5.50
N GLY A 101 -4.48 1.99 6.44
CA GLY A 101 -4.69 0.55 6.34
C GLY A 101 -6.00 0.21 5.66
N VAL A 102 -5.99 -0.80 4.79
CA VAL A 102 -7.16 -1.33 4.09
C VAL A 102 -7.28 -2.82 4.38
N LYS A 103 -8.43 -3.24 4.91
CA LYS A 103 -8.72 -4.63 5.25
C LYS A 103 -10.13 -4.99 4.75
N THR A 104 -10.21 -5.75 3.66
CA THR A 104 -11.47 -6.14 3.02
C THR A 104 -11.52 -7.65 2.71
N GLY A 105 -10.85 -8.45 3.52
CA GLY A 105 -10.75 -9.89 3.32
C GLY A 105 -10.01 -10.21 2.02
N GLY A 106 -10.46 -11.22 1.29
CA GLY A 106 -9.83 -11.65 0.03
C GLY A 106 -9.75 -10.59 -1.07
N ALA A 107 -10.45 -9.46 -0.93
CA ALA A 107 -10.40 -8.35 -1.89
C ALA A 107 -9.41 -7.23 -1.48
N THR A 108 -8.66 -7.41 -0.39
CA THR A 108 -7.82 -6.38 0.20
C THR A 108 -6.83 -5.76 -0.79
N GLY A 109 -6.12 -6.57 -1.58
CA GLY A 109 -5.16 -6.05 -2.55
C GLY A 109 -5.77 -5.10 -3.58
N GLY A 110 -6.91 -5.49 -4.16
CA GLY A 110 -7.66 -4.64 -5.10
C GLY A 110 -8.21 -3.38 -4.43
N SER A 111 -8.71 -3.50 -3.20
CA SER A 111 -9.23 -2.37 -2.42
C SER A 111 -8.13 -1.38 -2.05
N ALA A 112 -6.95 -1.86 -1.65
CA ALA A 112 -5.80 -1.00 -1.34
C ALA A 112 -5.34 -0.23 -2.58
N LEU A 113 -5.23 -0.91 -3.73
CA LEU A 113 -4.90 -0.27 -4.99
C LEU A 113 -5.94 0.80 -5.40
N TRP A 114 -7.23 0.50 -5.21
CA TRP A 114 -8.31 1.45 -5.48
C TRP A 114 -8.22 2.68 -4.57
N VAL A 115 -7.93 2.52 -3.27
CA VAL A 115 -7.74 3.63 -2.33
C VAL A 115 -6.52 4.46 -2.73
N ALA A 116 -5.38 3.83 -3.03
CA ALA A 116 -4.17 4.53 -3.47
C ALA A 116 -4.40 5.34 -4.75
N ALA A 117 -5.07 4.75 -5.73
CA ALA A 117 -5.43 5.44 -6.97
C ALA A 117 -6.34 6.66 -6.72
N ASN A 118 -7.34 6.53 -5.84
CA ASN A 118 -8.21 7.66 -5.47
C ASN A 118 -7.47 8.75 -4.68
N THR A 119 -6.49 8.38 -3.86
CA THR A 119 -5.65 9.33 -3.13
C THR A 119 -4.88 10.24 -4.09
N VAL A 120 -4.33 9.67 -5.16
CA VAL A 120 -3.66 10.44 -6.22
C VAL A 120 -4.67 11.20 -7.09
N ALA A 121 -5.74 10.53 -7.53
CA ALA A 121 -6.75 11.13 -8.40
C ALA A 121 -7.46 12.35 -7.79
N SER A 122 -7.66 12.34 -6.47
CA SER A 122 -8.26 13.45 -5.72
C SER A 122 -7.33 14.66 -5.57
N GLY A 123 -6.03 14.48 -5.78
CA GLY A 123 -5.01 15.51 -5.56
C GLY A 123 -4.52 15.61 -4.10
N TYR A 124 -4.89 14.66 -3.24
CA TYR A 124 -4.37 14.60 -1.87
C TYR A 124 -2.88 14.29 -1.86
N SER A 125 -2.42 13.45 -2.77
CA SER A 125 -1.03 13.03 -2.91
C SER A 125 -0.65 13.02 -4.39
N ASP A 126 0.59 13.32 -4.73
CA ASP A 126 1.08 13.21 -6.11
C ASP A 126 1.70 11.84 -6.37
N CYS A 127 2.20 11.17 -5.33
CA CYS A 127 2.76 9.82 -5.40
C CYS A 127 2.38 9.03 -4.14
N THR A 128 1.73 7.90 -4.31
CA THR A 128 1.29 7.02 -3.22
C THR A 128 1.92 5.65 -3.36
N LEU A 129 2.63 5.21 -2.31
CA LEU A 129 3.06 3.82 -2.20
C LEU A 129 1.85 2.96 -1.83
N CYS A 130 1.53 1.96 -2.66
CA CYS A 130 0.58 0.91 -2.31
C CYS A 130 1.35 -0.37 -2.03
N MET A 131 1.26 -0.89 -0.81
CA MET A 131 1.96 -2.09 -0.41
C MET A 131 1.00 -3.08 0.26
N GLY A 132 1.16 -4.35 -0.08
CA GLY A 132 0.40 -5.44 0.55
C GLY A 132 1.32 -6.56 1.01
N TRP A 133 0.88 -7.29 2.02
CA TRP A 133 1.53 -8.51 2.49
C TRP A 133 0.51 -9.51 3.00
N GLU A 134 0.91 -10.80 3.04
CA GLU A 134 0.08 -11.85 3.59
C GLU A 134 0.93 -13.03 4.05
N ARG A 135 0.54 -13.67 5.16
CA ARG A 135 1.21 -14.84 5.76
C ARG A 135 0.20 -15.86 6.28
N MET A 136 -0.80 -16.17 5.48
CA MET A 136 -1.97 -16.96 5.90
C MET A 136 -1.68 -18.41 6.29
N ASP A 137 -0.58 -18.98 5.86
CA ASP A 137 -0.22 -20.37 6.15
C ASP A 137 0.69 -20.55 7.39
N GLU A 138 0.98 -19.47 8.10
CA GLU A 138 1.84 -19.48 9.29
C GLU A 138 1.07 -19.51 10.61
N VAL A 139 -0.25 -19.36 10.56
CA VAL A 139 -1.14 -19.45 11.73
C VAL A 139 -2.36 -20.30 11.42
N ASP A 140 -2.86 -20.96 12.46
CA ASP A 140 -4.13 -21.69 12.35
C ASP A 140 -5.27 -20.72 12.06
N THR A 141 -6.02 -21.01 11.03
CA THR A 141 -7.16 -20.21 10.60
C THR A 141 -8.43 -20.47 11.39
N TRP A 142 -8.42 -21.48 12.31
CA TRP A 142 -9.58 -21.94 13.11
C TRP A 142 -9.21 -22.27 14.55
#